data_1e91a41a97d1e98fbdf520dcabfcebbb
#
_entry.id   1e91a41a97d1e98fbdf520dcabfcebbb
#
_cell.length_a   1.000
_cell.length_b   1.000
_cell.length_c   1.000
_cell.angle_alpha   90.00
_cell.angle_beta   90.00
_cell.angle_gamma   90.00
#
_symmetry.space_group_name_H-M   'P 1'
#
loop_
_entity.id
_entity.type
_entity.pdbx_description
1 polymer ?
#
loop_
_entity_poly.entity_id
_entity_poly.type
_entity_poly.pdbx_seq_one_letter_code
_entity_poly.pdbx_strand_id
1 'polypeptide(L)'
;MKSTTKKLVSCALCIAIGVLLPMAFHVIPNGGSIFLPMHIPVLICGLFCGAPYGLACGIFTPFLSSMITGMPPAMILPQMMIELAVYGLVTGLCEKHINFKNEMTKLYVSLIIAMLAGRIMNGLINTFVLSTQGYTLSVFMTASFITCLPGIIIQLIIVPILVRILNKTVA
;
A
#
# COMPACT_ATOMS: atom_id res chain seq x y z
N MET A 1 -13.17 -20.88 -0.37
CA MET A 1 -11.92 -20.54 -1.10
C MET A 1 -12.27 -19.85 -2.40
N LYS A 2 -11.82 -18.61 -2.58
CA LYS A 2 -12.01 -17.90 -3.87
C LYS A 2 -11.17 -18.61 -4.94
N SER A 3 -11.73 -18.85 -6.13
CA SER A 3 -10.96 -19.46 -7.22
C SER A 3 -9.74 -18.60 -7.59
N THR A 4 -8.66 -19.23 -8.03
CA THR A 4 -7.44 -18.56 -8.46
C THR A 4 -7.72 -17.47 -9.50
N THR A 5 -8.63 -17.73 -10.43
CA THR A 5 -9.07 -16.78 -11.46
C THR A 5 -9.68 -15.52 -10.85
N LYS A 6 -10.58 -15.67 -9.86
CA LYS A 6 -11.19 -14.50 -9.18
C LYS A 6 -10.13 -13.64 -8.48
N LYS A 7 -9.15 -14.26 -7.82
CA LYS A 7 -8.05 -13.54 -7.18
C LYS A 7 -7.18 -12.79 -8.19
N LEU A 8 -6.88 -13.43 -9.33
CA LEU A 8 -6.08 -12.83 -10.39
C LEU A 8 -6.78 -11.59 -10.99
N VAL A 9 -8.07 -11.71 -11.30
CA VAL A 9 -8.87 -10.61 -11.83
C VAL A 9 -8.96 -9.47 -10.81
N SER A 10 -9.20 -9.79 -9.53
CA SER A 10 -9.23 -8.77 -8.47
C SER A 10 -7.87 -8.07 -8.30
N CYS A 11 -6.77 -8.81 -8.38
CA CYS A 11 -5.43 -8.24 -8.33
C CYS A 11 -5.18 -7.29 -9.52
N ALA A 12 -5.53 -7.70 -10.74
CA ALA A 12 -5.41 -6.86 -11.93
C ALA A 12 -6.25 -5.58 -11.81
N LEU A 13 -7.47 -5.68 -11.27
CA LEU A 13 -8.32 -4.53 -11.00
C LEU A 13 -7.71 -3.58 -9.96
N CYS A 14 -7.14 -4.12 -8.87
CA CYS A 14 -6.43 -3.33 -7.88
C CYS A 14 -5.23 -2.59 -8.49
N ILE A 15 -4.46 -3.24 -9.37
CA ILE A 15 -3.35 -2.60 -10.09
C ILE A 15 -3.87 -1.45 -10.95
N ALA A 16 -4.92 -1.67 -11.74
CA ALA A 16 -5.51 -0.64 -12.58
C ALA A 16 -6.00 0.58 -11.78
N ILE A 17 -6.73 0.34 -10.69
CA ILE A 17 -7.16 1.40 -9.77
C ILE A 17 -5.95 2.12 -9.15
N GLY A 18 -4.91 1.38 -8.77
CA GLY A 18 -3.68 1.93 -8.18
C GLY A 18 -2.88 2.81 -9.14
N VAL A 19 -3.01 2.61 -10.45
CA VAL A 19 -2.43 3.48 -11.47
C VAL A 19 -3.31 4.72 -11.71
N LEU A 20 -4.64 4.54 -11.77
CA LEU A 20 -5.57 5.62 -12.08
C LEU A 20 -5.80 6.57 -10.90
N LEU A 21 -5.86 6.06 -9.68
CA LEU A 21 -6.19 6.85 -8.49
C LEU A 21 -5.20 8.00 -8.25
N PRO A 22 -3.87 7.82 -8.33
CA PRO A 22 -2.93 8.92 -8.18
C PRO A 22 -3.10 10.03 -9.21
N MET A 23 -3.56 9.71 -10.43
CA MET A 23 -3.79 10.71 -11.47
C MET A 23 -4.82 11.77 -11.05
N ALA A 24 -5.85 11.36 -10.31
CA ALA A 24 -6.84 12.29 -9.76
C ALA A 24 -6.25 13.27 -8.74
N PHE A 25 -5.15 12.90 -8.08
CA PHE A 25 -4.47 13.73 -7.07
C PHE A 25 -3.32 14.57 -7.63
N HIS A 26 -3.00 14.45 -8.92
CA HIS A 26 -1.94 15.27 -9.56
C HIS A 26 -2.27 16.77 -9.59
N VAL A 27 -3.53 17.13 -9.50
CA VAL A 27 -3.98 18.53 -9.44
C VAL A 27 -3.54 19.21 -8.13
N ILE A 28 -3.30 18.42 -7.07
CA ILE A 28 -2.91 18.91 -5.76
C ILE A 28 -1.38 18.81 -5.62
N PRO A 29 -0.67 19.91 -5.34
CA PRO A 29 0.77 19.86 -5.08
C PRO A 29 1.09 18.85 -3.97
N ASN A 30 2.02 17.92 -4.24
CA ASN A 30 2.39 16.82 -3.33
C ASN A 30 1.24 15.88 -2.92
N GLY A 31 0.10 15.88 -3.62
CA GLY A 31 -1.08 15.08 -3.29
C GLY A 31 -0.80 13.58 -3.20
N GLY A 32 0.09 13.06 -4.03
CA GLY A 32 0.54 11.67 -3.97
C GLY A 32 1.20 11.29 -2.64
N SER A 33 2.05 12.16 -2.09
CA SER A 33 2.75 11.94 -0.82
C SER A 33 1.84 12.18 0.40
N ILE A 34 0.89 13.10 0.30
CA ILE A 34 -0.02 13.44 1.41
C ILE A 34 -1.11 12.36 1.56
N PHE A 35 -1.77 12.01 0.46
CA PHE A 35 -2.96 11.13 0.47
C PHE A 35 -2.64 9.65 0.25
N LEU A 36 -1.44 9.34 -0.27
CA LEU A 36 -0.98 7.97 -0.51
C LEU A 36 -1.99 7.12 -1.31
N PRO A 37 -2.57 7.63 -2.41
CA PRO A 37 -3.70 6.97 -3.08
C PRO A 37 -3.34 5.59 -3.62
N MET A 38 -2.10 5.38 -4.05
CA MET A 38 -1.61 4.10 -4.59
C MET A 38 -1.56 2.97 -3.54
N HIS A 39 -1.43 3.32 -2.25
CA HIS A 39 -1.35 2.34 -1.17
C HIS A 39 -2.70 1.64 -0.91
N ILE A 40 -3.82 2.34 -1.10
CA ILE A 40 -5.17 1.82 -0.81
C ILE A 40 -5.46 0.53 -1.58
N PRO A 41 -5.36 0.45 -2.92
CA PRO A 41 -5.63 -0.78 -3.66
C PRO A 41 -4.63 -1.90 -3.35
N VAL A 42 -3.37 -1.59 -3.02
CA VAL A 42 -2.38 -2.60 -2.63
C VAL A 42 -2.73 -3.25 -1.30
N LEU A 43 -3.12 -2.46 -0.30
CA LEU A 43 -3.59 -2.96 1.01
C LEU A 43 -4.84 -3.83 0.86
N ILE A 44 -5.81 -3.39 0.03
CA ILE A 44 -7.02 -4.16 -0.27
C ILE A 44 -6.66 -5.47 -0.96
N CYS A 45 -5.77 -5.44 -1.94
CA CYS A 45 -5.33 -6.64 -2.66
C CYS A 45 -4.71 -7.67 -1.71
N GLY A 46 -3.83 -7.24 -0.79
CA GLY A 46 -3.23 -8.12 0.21
C GLY A 46 -4.26 -8.76 1.14
N LEU A 47 -5.19 -7.97 1.68
CA LEU A 47 -6.23 -8.44 2.59
C LEU A 47 -7.26 -9.34 1.90
N PHE A 48 -7.62 -9.06 0.65
CA PHE A 48 -8.69 -9.75 -0.07
C PHE A 48 -8.20 -10.97 -0.88
N CYS A 49 -7.06 -10.85 -1.57
CA CYS A 49 -6.52 -11.89 -2.45
C CYS A 49 -5.44 -12.73 -1.77
N GLY A 50 -4.79 -12.20 -0.72
CA GLY A 50 -3.72 -12.84 0.03
C GLY A 50 -2.32 -12.38 -0.38
N ALA A 51 -1.31 -12.82 0.39
CA ALA A 51 0.06 -12.34 0.33
C ALA A 51 0.72 -12.36 -1.07
N PRO A 52 0.66 -13.43 -1.88
CA PRO A 52 1.33 -13.44 -3.19
C PRO A 52 0.75 -12.41 -4.17
N TYR A 53 -0.56 -12.21 -4.12
CA TYR A 53 -1.23 -11.22 -4.98
C TYR A 53 -0.99 -9.79 -4.48
N GLY A 54 -0.98 -9.59 -3.16
CA GLY A 54 -0.62 -8.31 -2.54
C GLY A 54 0.80 -7.89 -2.87
N LEU A 55 1.77 -8.82 -2.79
CA LEU A 55 3.16 -8.60 -3.19
C LEU A 55 3.25 -8.20 -4.67
N ALA A 56 2.63 -8.96 -5.56
CA ALA A 56 2.61 -8.67 -6.99
C ALA A 56 1.98 -7.29 -7.27
N CYS A 57 0.83 -7.00 -6.66
CA CYS A 57 0.16 -5.70 -6.77
C CYS A 57 1.09 -4.57 -6.33
N GLY A 58 1.78 -4.72 -5.19
CA GLY A 58 2.71 -3.71 -4.66
C GLY A 58 3.90 -3.42 -5.57
N ILE A 59 4.39 -4.41 -6.32
CA ILE A 59 5.49 -4.25 -7.27
C ILE A 59 4.97 -3.62 -8.58
N PHE A 60 3.94 -4.21 -9.17
CA PHE A 60 3.48 -3.82 -10.51
C PHE A 60 2.77 -2.48 -10.54
N THR A 61 2.07 -2.08 -9.47
CA THR A 61 1.32 -0.82 -9.44
C THR A 61 2.23 0.40 -9.62
N PRO A 62 3.27 0.63 -8.79
CA PRO A 62 4.15 1.79 -8.98
C PRO A 62 4.98 1.69 -10.25
N PHE A 63 5.38 0.48 -10.65
CA PHE A 63 6.13 0.26 -11.89
C PHE A 63 5.33 0.68 -13.12
N LEU A 64 4.11 0.18 -13.28
CA LEU A 64 3.23 0.54 -14.39
C LEU A 64 2.81 2.01 -14.34
N SER A 65 2.54 2.55 -13.15
CA SER A 65 2.23 3.97 -12.99
C SER A 65 3.39 4.85 -13.47
N SER A 66 4.62 4.53 -13.08
CA SER A 66 5.81 5.26 -13.53
C SER A 66 6.01 5.20 -15.05
N MET A 67 5.76 4.03 -15.66
CA MET A 67 5.86 3.87 -17.13
C MET A 67 4.79 4.65 -17.90
N ILE A 68 3.55 4.72 -17.38
CA ILE A 68 2.41 5.31 -18.09
C ILE A 68 2.32 6.81 -17.82
N THR A 69 2.55 7.24 -16.57
CA THR A 69 2.30 8.61 -16.13
C THR A 69 3.58 9.40 -15.80
N GLY A 70 4.74 8.73 -15.81
CA GLY A 70 6.00 9.30 -15.31
C GLY A 70 6.07 9.46 -13.78
N MET A 71 5.04 8.99 -13.04
CA MET A 71 4.97 9.09 -11.59
C MET A 71 4.76 7.70 -10.95
N PRO A 72 5.52 7.34 -9.93
CA PRO A 72 6.59 8.10 -9.27
C PRO A 72 7.84 8.28 -10.17
N PRO A 73 8.65 9.37 -9.94
CA PRO A 73 9.91 9.55 -10.66
C PRO A 73 10.86 8.37 -10.46
N ALA A 74 11.71 8.09 -11.45
CA ALA A 74 12.61 6.94 -11.46
C ALA A 74 13.52 6.84 -10.23
N MET A 75 13.91 7.99 -9.63
CA MET A 75 14.75 8.01 -8.43
C MET A 75 14.09 7.40 -7.19
N ILE A 76 12.79 7.58 -7.03
CA ILE A 76 12.05 7.07 -5.86
C ILE A 76 11.28 5.79 -6.18
N LEU A 77 11.22 5.38 -7.44
CA LEU A 77 10.48 4.20 -7.88
C LEU A 77 10.91 2.90 -7.16
N PRO A 78 12.21 2.55 -7.04
CA PRO A 78 12.61 1.29 -6.41
C PRO A 78 12.19 1.22 -4.94
N GLN A 79 12.38 2.30 -4.18
CA GLN A 79 11.97 2.34 -2.77
C GLN A 79 10.47 2.23 -2.61
N MET A 80 9.68 2.87 -3.49
CA MET A 80 8.23 2.82 -3.46
C MET A 80 7.71 1.42 -3.84
N MET A 81 8.35 0.74 -4.80
CA MET A 81 8.05 -0.66 -5.15
C MET A 81 8.26 -1.58 -3.95
N ILE A 82 9.37 -1.44 -3.24
CA ILE A 82 9.66 -2.28 -2.07
C ILE A 82 8.69 -1.96 -0.93
N GLU A 83 8.42 -0.70 -0.65
CA GLU A 83 7.47 -0.28 0.38
C GLU A 83 6.07 -0.87 0.12
N LEU A 84 5.54 -0.70 -1.10
CA LEU A 84 4.21 -1.23 -1.45
C LEU A 84 4.18 -2.75 -1.51
N ALA A 85 5.27 -3.39 -1.94
CA ALA A 85 5.40 -4.84 -1.91
C ALA A 85 5.31 -5.39 -0.46
N VAL A 86 5.97 -4.73 0.49
CA VAL A 86 5.89 -5.07 1.92
C VAL A 86 4.47 -4.84 2.45
N TYR A 87 3.80 -3.74 2.10
CA TYR A 87 2.41 -3.51 2.49
C TYR A 87 1.50 -4.65 2.02
N GLY A 88 1.56 -4.99 0.73
CA GLY A 88 0.73 -6.06 0.16
C GLY A 88 1.05 -7.45 0.71
N LEU A 89 2.33 -7.74 0.91
CA LEU A 89 2.79 -9.02 1.49
C LEU A 89 2.32 -9.16 2.95
N VAL A 90 2.62 -8.15 3.77
CA VAL A 90 2.36 -8.20 5.22
C VAL A 90 0.86 -8.23 5.51
N THR A 91 0.04 -7.42 4.81
CA THR A 91 -1.42 -7.49 4.96
C THR A 91 -1.96 -8.87 4.64
N GLY A 92 -1.48 -9.50 3.56
CA GLY A 92 -1.93 -10.85 3.19
C GLY A 92 -1.43 -11.96 4.14
N LEU A 93 -0.24 -11.79 4.72
CA LEU A 93 0.26 -12.71 5.76
C LEU A 93 -0.52 -12.55 7.07
N CYS A 94 -0.76 -11.32 7.49
CA CYS A 94 -1.55 -11.05 8.69
C CYS A 94 -2.97 -11.61 8.54
N GLU A 95 -3.61 -11.44 7.38
CA GLU A 95 -4.94 -11.98 7.11
C GLU A 95 -4.98 -13.51 7.26
N LYS A 96 -3.90 -14.20 6.88
CA LYS A 96 -3.79 -15.66 6.97
C LYS A 96 -3.48 -16.15 8.39
N HIS A 97 -2.61 -15.47 9.13
CA HIS A 97 -2.05 -15.96 10.39
C HIS A 97 -2.69 -15.37 11.63
N ILE A 98 -3.29 -14.17 11.52
CA ILE A 98 -3.92 -13.52 12.67
C ILE A 98 -5.37 -13.99 12.79
N ASN A 99 -5.71 -14.59 13.92
CA ASN A 99 -7.06 -15.05 14.24
C ASN A 99 -7.62 -14.26 15.42
N PHE A 100 -8.46 -13.27 15.11
CA PHE A 100 -9.28 -12.56 16.10
C PHE A 100 -10.74 -12.97 15.95
N LYS A 101 -11.49 -13.01 17.05
CA LYS A 101 -12.96 -13.27 17.05
C LYS A 101 -13.71 -12.18 16.27
N ASN A 102 -13.19 -10.94 16.29
CA ASN A 102 -13.78 -9.81 15.61
C ASN A 102 -13.03 -9.52 14.30
N GLU A 103 -13.71 -9.66 13.15
CA GLU A 103 -13.13 -9.40 11.82
C GLU A 103 -12.60 -7.96 11.67
N MET A 104 -13.31 -6.96 12.26
CA MET A 104 -12.85 -5.58 12.19
C MET A 104 -11.54 -5.37 12.94
N THR A 105 -11.41 -5.96 14.13
CA THR A 105 -10.15 -5.92 14.90
C THR A 105 -9.01 -6.55 14.12
N LYS A 106 -9.27 -7.69 13.46
CA LYS A 106 -8.30 -8.37 12.60
C LYS A 106 -7.82 -7.46 11.47
N LEU A 107 -8.74 -6.80 10.75
CA LEU A 107 -8.42 -5.88 9.66
C LEU A 107 -7.57 -4.70 10.14
N TYR A 108 -7.96 -4.04 11.24
CA TYR A 108 -7.20 -2.90 11.79
C TYR A 108 -5.80 -3.31 12.24
N VAL A 109 -5.66 -4.42 12.95
CA VAL A 109 -4.35 -4.92 13.41
C VAL A 109 -3.47 -5.26 12.20
N SER A 110 -4.02 -5.93 11.19
CA SER A 110 -3.30 -6.26 9.96
C SER A 110 -2.83 -5.01 9.21
N LEU A 111 -3.66 -3.97 9.14
CA LEU A 111 -3.32 -2.69 8.51
C LEU A 111 -2.20 -1.97 9.28
N ILE A 112 -2.33 -1.85 10.60
CA ILE A 112 -1.33 -1.16 11.43
C ILE A 112 0.04 -1.86 11.32
N ILE A 113 0.07 -3.19 11.44
CA ILE A 113 1.31 -3.96 11.31
C ILE A 113 1.93 -3.76 9.92
N ALA A 114 1.13 -3.82 8.85
CA ALA A 114 1.62 -3.65 7.50
C ALA A 114 2.14 -2.22 7.25
N MET A 115 1.42 -1.21 7.73
CA MET A 115 1.82 0.19 7.60
C MET A 115 3.13 0.45 8.34
N LEU A 116 3.31 -0.08 9.54
CA LEU A 116 4.57 0.02 10.28
C LEU A 116 5.71 -0.70 9.56
N ALA A 117 5.48 -1.95 9.12
CA ALA A 117 6.49 -2.73 8.41
C ALA A 117 6.98 -2.04 7.13
N GLY A 118 6.05 -1.54 6.31
CA GLY A 118 6.41 -0.82 5.08
C GLY A 118 7.15 0.49 5.36
N ARG A 119 6.74 1.25 6.38
CA ARG A 119 7.45 2.49 6.79
C ARG A 119 8.86 2.21 7.29
N ILE A 120 9.04 1.18 8.10
CA ILE A 120 10.38 0.77 8.57
C ILE A 120 11.24 0.38 7.36
N MET A 121 10.69 -0.40 6.43
CA MET A 121 11.42 -0.80 5.22
C MET A 121 11.80 0.40 4.36
N ASN A 122 10.88 1.34 4.15
CA ASN A 122 11.15 2.60 3.43
C ASN A 122 12.26 3.40 4.13
N GLY A 123 12.20 3.54 5.45
CA GLY A 123 13.24 4.23 6.23
C GLY A 123 14.61 3.57 6.11
N LEU A 124 14.67 2.25 6.18
CA LEU A 124 15.91 1.50 6.00
C LEU A 124 16.51 1.74 4.61
N ILE A 125 15.71 1.62 3.56
CA ILE A 125 16.18 1.84 2.18
C ILE A 125 16.68 3.25 2.00
N ASN A 126 15.94 4.26 2.46
CA ASN A 126 16.36 5.66 2.36
C ASN A 126 17.64 5.92 3.13
N THR A 127 17.83 5.32 4.29
CA THR A 127 19.07 5.43 5.06
C THR A 127 20.26 4.86 4.30
N PHE A 128 20.10 3.70 3.63
CA PHE A 128 21.18 3.08 2.85
C PHE A 128 21.45 3.82 1.53
N VAL A 129 20.42 4.31 0.86
CA VAL A 129 20.53 4.95 -0.47
C VAL A 129 20.88 6.44 -0.35
N LEU A 130 20.33 7.14 0.63
CA LEU A 130 20.44 8.59 0.80
C LEU A 130 21.35 9.02 1.96
N SER A 131 22.07 8.10 2.58
CA SER A 131 22.97 8.38 3.72
C SER A 131 24.01 9.47 3.41
N THR A 132 24.42 9.60 2.15
CA THR A 132 25.36 10.62 1.68
C THR A 132 24.74 12.00 1.48
N GLN A 133 23.40 12.14 1.52
CA GLN A 133 22.68 13.39 1.25
C GLN A 133 22.03 14.01 2.50
N GLY A 134 22.45 13.60 3.71
CA GLY A 134 21.93 14.19 4.96
C GLY A 134 20.53 13.71 5.34
N TYR A 135 20.14 12.50 4.95
CA TYR A 135 18.88 11.88 5.38
C TYR A 135 18.95 11.55 6.87
N THR A 136 18.30 12.36 7.68
CA THR A 136 18.28 12.24 9.14
C THR A 136 16.99 11.58 9.64
N LEU A 137 17.03 11.08 10.88
CA LEU A 137 15.83 10.49 11.53
C LEU A 137 14.66 11.48 11.59
N SER A 138 14.95 12.78 11.77
CA SER A 138 13.92 13.82 11.76
C SER A 138 13.23 13.96 10.39
N VAL A 139 14.00 13.91 9.31
CA VAL A 139 13.46 13.92 7.94
C VAL A 139 12.58 12.69 7.69
N PHE A 140 13.05 11.51 8.12
CA PHE A 140 12.26 10.27 8.03
C PHE A 140 10.93 10.37 8.78
N MET A 141 10.95 10.80 10.05
CA MET A 141 9.75 10.93 10.88
C MET A 141 8.76 11.91 10.28
N THR A 142 9.24 13.07 9.81
CA THR A 142 8.39 14.09 9.19
C THR A 142 7.76 13.56 7.89
N ALA A 143 8.55 12.99 6.99
CA ALA A 143 8.07 12.50 5.70
C ALA A 143 7.11 11.30 5.87
N SER A 144 7.48 10.35 6.73
CA SER A 144 6.75 9.07 6.85
C SER A 144 5.49 9.14 7.72
N PHE A 145 5.43 10.04 8.70
CA PHE A 145 4.31 10.09 9.65
C PHE A 145 3.57 11.42 9.59
N ILE A 146 4.26 12.57 9.64
CA ILE A 146 3.58 13.87 9.71
C ILE A 146 2.97 14.23 8.36
N THR A 147 3.75 14.21 7.29
CA THR A 147 3.26 14.58 5.95
C THR A 147 2.19 13.62 5.43
N CYS A 148 2.34 12.31 5.71
CA CYS A 148 1.42 11.28 5.25
C CYS A 148 0.22 11.04 6.18
N LEU A 149 0.10 11.77 7.28
CA LEU A 149 -0.95 11.56 8.29
C LEU A 149 -2.37 11.58 7.70
N PRO A 150 -2.75 12.52 6.80
CA PRO A 150 -4.05 12.47 6.15
C PRO A 150 -4.30 11.18 5.37
N GLY A 151 -3.29 10.71 4.62
CA GLY A 151 -3.36 9.44 3.87
C GLY A 151 -3.51 8.23 4.79
N ILE A 152 -2.80 8.20 5.92
CA ILE A 152 -2.90 7.14 6.93
C ILE A 152 -4.33 7.07 7.49
N ILE A 153 -4.91 8.21 7.85
CA ILE A 153 -6.30 8.27 8.38
C ILE A 153 -7.29 7.77 7.32
N ILE A 154 -7.16 8.23 6.09
CA ILE A 154 -8.01 7.81 4.97
C ILE A 154 -7.91 6.29 4.77
N GLN A 155 -6.72 5.73 4.78
CA GLN A 155 -6.50 4.29 4.64
C GLN A 155 -7.16 3.49 5.77
N LEU A 156 -7.02 3.94 7.02
CA LEU A 156 -7.63 3.27 8.18
C LEU A 156 -9.16 3.31 8.16
N ILE A 157 -9.76 4.28 7.48
CA ILE A 157 -11.22 4.36 7.33
C ILE A 157 -11.69 3.58 6.10
N ILE A 158 -11.11 3.86 4.94
CA ILE A 158 -11.61 3.35 3.64
C ILE A 158 -11.30 1.86 3.46
N VAL A 159 -10.09 1.42 3.79
CA VAL A 159 -9.66 0.03 3.51
C VAL A 159 -10.51 -1.00 4.26
N PRO A 160 -10.77 -0.89 5.58
CA PRO A 160 -11.62 -1.86 6.28
C PRO A 160 -13.06 -1.90 5.74
N ILE A 161 -13.61 -0.74 5.40
CA ILE A 161 -14.96 -0.65 4.84
C ILE A 161 -15.04 -1.38 3.50
N LEU A 162 -14.12 -1.08 2.58
CA LEU A 162 -14.10 -1.69 1.25
C LEU A 162 -13.85 -3.21 1.31
N VAL A 163 -12.89 -3.65 2.13
CA VAL A 163 -12.61 -5.09 2.29
C VAL A 163 -13.82 -5.83 2.86
N ARG A 164 -14.54 -5.24 3.82
CA ARG A 164 -15.77 -5.83 4.37
C ARG A 164 -16.87 -5.94 3.32
N ILE A 165 -17.06 -4.89 2.51
CA ILE A 165 -18.04 -4.92 1.41
C ILE A 165 -17.67 -6.01 0.40
N LEU A 166 -16.42 -6.05 -0.04
CA LEU A 166 -15.91 -7.04 -0.99
C LEU A 166 -16.07 -8.47 -0.47
N ASN A 167 -15.79 -8.70 0.82
CA ASN A 167 -15.98 -10.01 1.43
C ASN A 167 -17.46 -10.44 1.45
N LYS A 168 -18.39 -9.51 1.68
CA LYS A 168 -19.83 -9.81 1.65
C LYS A 168 -20.37 -10.06 0.24
N THR A 169 -19.84 -9.36 -0.76
CA THR A 169 -20.38 -9.44 -2.14
C THR A 169 -19.79 -10.64 -2.91
N VAL A 170 -18.59 -11.10 -2.57
CA VAL A 170 -17.86 -12.13 -3.31
C VAL A 170 -17.80 -13.47 -2.53
N ALA A 171 -18.29 -13.50 -1.27
CA ALA A 171 -18.44 -14.74 -0.50
C ALA A 171 -19.66 -15.51 -0.99
#